data_66b1b5748e74631593adbf6790bf3a2c
#
_entry.id   66b1b5748e74631593adbf6790bf3a2c
#
_cell.length_a   1.000
_cell.length_b   1.000
_cell.length_c   1.000
_cell.angle_alpha   90.00
_cell.angle_beta   90.00
_cell.angle_gamma   90.00
#
_symmetry.space_group_name_H-M   'P 1'
#
loop_
_entity.id
_entity.type
_entity.pdbx_description
1 polymer ?
#
loop_
_entity_poly.entity_id
_entity_poly.type
_entity_poly.pdbx_seq_one_letter_code
_entity_poly.pdbx_strand_id
1 'polypeptide(L)'
;MKKIYRTLLICIMLGFFAASFTAMAGNRDRSGQSGAQHLLIDPWARSSGWSSCGVAETRGLESVFSNIAGLAFTKRTEVGFSHTQYLVGSGGGININAFGVAQGLTYKNKETGRKLDLGTIAISVFAMGFGDIYRTTEELPDGDGGSIFSPKLNYIGIHYAKSFNRFIHGGVSFKIVNESISDLRANGIAIDVGVQYLAGPYENFKIGVTLQNLGVPLSYKGDGISIRAKREGTKYVASFEHRQANYELPALLTVGLSYDFLVFAGEYQKMSKEDKKAEGLTRSDAMHRITLAGSFTANAYSRDNFAIGVEYGFMKYLQIRAGYLIQSFEKRKIEGKNKVFANQDSFYLGPSAGVSVGVPLTKKGKGNNQQLLIDYAYRFTNYWKGSHYIGLKFCL
;
A
#
# COMPACT_ATOMS: atom_id res chain seq x y z
N MET A 1 -0.82 -26.98 27.44
CA MET A 1 -1.61 -26.47 26.30
C MET A 1 -1.10 -25.11 25.76
N LYS A 2 -0.90 -24.05 26.57
CA LYS A 2 -0.50 -22.70 26.08
C LYS A 2 0.84 -22.65 25.29
N LYS A 3 1.86 -23.43 25.69
CA LYS A 3 3.14 -23.53 24.95
C LYS A 3 2.94 -24.21 23.58
N ILE A 4 2.14 -25.26 23.52
CA ILE A 4 1.86 -26.02 22.29
C ILE A 4 1.16 -25.16 21.25
N TYR A 5 0.16 -24.35 21.62
CA TYR A 5 -0.50 -23.42 20.71
C TYR A 5 0.44 -22.33 20.17
N ARG A 6 1.33 -21.80 21.01
CA ARG A 6 2.34 -20.82 20.54
C ARG A 6 3.33 -21.44 19.55
N THR A 7 3.82 -22.65 19.86
CA THR A 7 4.72 -23.37 18.96
C THR A 7 4.03 -23.75 17.66
N LEU A 8 2.78 -24.23 17.74
CA LEU A 8 1.98 -24.55 16.54
C LEU A 8 1.76 -23.32 15.65
N LEU A 9 1.49 -22.17 16.23
CA LEU A 9 1.26 -20.90 15.49
C LEU A 9 2.55 -20.39 14.82
N ILE A 10 3.69 -20.52 15.52
CA ILE A 10 5.02 -20.21 14.95
C ILE A 10 5.33 -21.20 13.81
N CYS A 11 5.03 -22.49 13.99
CA CYS A 11 5.21 -23.51 12.96
C CYS A 11 4.27 -23.25 11.74
N ILE A 12 3.04 -22.81 11.96
CA ILE A 12 2.13 -22.43 10.87
C ILE A 12 2.64 -21.20 10.13
N MET A 13 3.12 -20.18 10.82
CA MET A 13 3.75 -19.01 10.19
C MET A 13 5.01 -19.41 9.40
N LEU A 14 5.89 -20.21 9.98
CA LEU A 14 7.08 -20.72 9.30
C LEU A 14 6.72 -21.62 8.12
N GLY A 15 5.69 -22.48 8.27
CA GLY A 15 5.17 -23.35 7.22
C GLY A 15 4.54 -22.56 6.07
N PHE A 16 3.80 -21.49 6.36
CA PHE A 16 3.27 -20.57 5.37
C PHE A 16 4.40 -19.90 4.57
N PHE A 17 5.46 -19.45 5.26
CA PHE A 17 6.65 -18.91 4.59
C PHE A 17 7.38 -19.97 3.76
N ALA A 18 7.58 -21.18 4.28
CA ALA A 18 8.25 -22.25 3.55
C ALA A 18 7.45 -22.71 2.31
N ALA A 19 6.15 -22.86 2.43
CA ALA A 19 5.25 -23.20 1.33
C ALA A 19 5.20 -22.11 0.26
N SER A 20 5.31 -20.85 0.65
CA SER A 20 5.29 -19.71 -0.25
C SER A 20 6.50 -19.67 -1.19
N PHE A 21 7.67 -20.15 -0.77
CA PHE A 21 8.86 -20.22 -1.63
C PHE A 21 8.71 -21.20 -2.81
N THR A 22 7.74 -22.11 -2.76
CA THR A 22 7.44 -23.06 -3.85
C THR A 22 6.23 -22.62 -4.69
N ALA A 23 5.42 -21.71 -4.20
CA ALA A 23 4.28 -21.15 -4.93
C ALA A 23 4.80 -20.08 -5.91
N MET A 24 4.73 -20.36 -7.20
CA MET A 24 5.01 -19.41 -8.27
C MET A 24 3.67 -19.07 -8.93
N ALA A 25 3.06 -17.97 -8.49
CA ALA A 25 1.80 -17.46 -9.04
C ALA A 25 2.03 -16.25 -9.97
N GLY A 26 3.19 -15.58 -9.85
CA GLY A 26 3.59 -14.46 -10.69
C GLY A 26 3.89 -14.89 -12.13
N ASN A 27 3.59 -14.02 -13.09
CA ASN A 27 3.80 -14.27 -14.50
C ASN A 27 4.89 -13.36 -15.07
N ARG A 28 6.12 -13.84 -15.03
CA ARG A 28 7.28 -13.12 -15.55
C ARG A 28 7.24 -12.94 -17.06
N ASP A 29 6.65 -13.88 -17.80
CA ASP A 29 6.59 -13.79 -19.26
C ASP A 29 5.76 -12.59 -19.73
N ARG A 30 4.95 -12.03 -18.83
CA ARG A 30 4.19 -10.81 -19.04
C ARG A 30 4.88 -9.55 -18.49
N SER A 31 6.12 -9.63 -18.02
CA SER A 31 6.86 -8.46 -17.52
C SER A 31 6.97 -7.39 -18.58
N GLY A 32 6.67 -6.14 -18.22
CA GLY A 32 6.66 -5.00 -19.13
C GLY A 32 5.37 -4.82 -19.95
N GLN A 33 4.38 -5.70 -19.82
CA GLN A 33 3.09 -5.58 -20.53
C GLN A 33 2.06 -4.72 -19.77
N SER A 34 2.29 -4.40 -18.50
CA SER A 34 1.41 -3.51 -17.72
C SER A 34 1.97 -2.09 -17.66
N GLY A 35 1.06 -1.13 -17.72
CA GLY A 35 1.31 0.27 -17.44
C GLY A 35 0.88 0.64 -16.02
N ALA A 36 0.68 1.94 -15.78
CA ALA A 36 0.18 2.50 -14.52
C ALA A 36 0.93 1.99 -13.26
N GLN A 37 2.27 1.85 -13.36
CA GLN A 37 3.10 1.28 -12.30
C GLN A 37 3.06 2.07 -10.98
N HIS A 38 2.65 3.33 -11.01
CA HIS A 38 2.42 4.14 -9.81
C HIS A 38 1.31 3.59 -8.89
N LEU A 39 0.41 2.75 -9.42
CA LEU A 39 -0.61 2.05 -8.63
C LEU A 39 -0.01 0.97 -7.69
N LEU A 40 1.24 0.55 -7.91
CA LEU A 40 1.96 -0.40 -7.06
C LEU A 40 2.64 0.28 -5.86
N ILE A 41 2.63 1.61 -5.80
CA ILE A 41 3.34 2.38 -4.79
C ILE A 41 2.38 2.72 -3.65
N ASP A 42 2.69 2.23 -2.45
CA ASP A 42 2.03 2.68 -1.22
C ASP A 42 2.74 3.93 -0.70
N PRO A 43 2.09 5.11 -0.71
CA PRO A 43 2.72 6.37 -0.34
C PRO A 43 2.79 6.60 1.17
N TRP A 44 2.14 5.77 2.00
CA TRP A 44 2.12 5.96 3.43
C TRP A 44 3.41 5.52 4.11
N ALA A 45 3.98 6.41 4.93
CA ALA A 45 5.19 6.13 5.69
C ALA A 45 5.05 4.91 6.60
N ARG A 46 3.89 4.73 7.23
CA ARG A 46 3.63 3.58 8.10
C ARG A 46 3.76 2.25 7.36
N SER A 47 3.12 2.12 6.22
CA SER A 47 3.15 0.90 5.42
C SER A 47 4.54 0.65 4.82
N SER A 48 5.16 1.71 4.28
CA SER A 48 6.48 1.64 3.67
C SER A 48 7.57 1.27 4.67
N GLY A 49 7.43 1.67 5.94
CA GLY A 49 8.42 1.42 7.01
C GLY A 49 8.58 -0.05 7.40
N TRP A 50 7.70 -0.94 6.99
CA TRP A 50 7.84 -2.39 7.17
C TRP A 50 7.60 -3.18 5.87
N SER A 51 8.06 -2.61 4.75
CA SER A 51 8.02 -3.24 3.42
C SER A 51 6.62 -3.62 2.95
N SER A 52 5.58 -2.88 3.37
CA SER A 52 4.17 -3.12 3.02
C SER A 52 3.63 -4.51 3.42
N CYS A 53 4.26 -5.19 4.41
CA CYS A 53 3.80 -6.50 4.87
C CYS A 53 2.53 -6.44 5.73
N GLY A 54 2.02 -5.25 6.05
CA GLY A 54 0.92 -5.01 6.96
C GLY A 54 -0.49 -5.23 6.43
N VAL A 55 -0.70 -6.00 5.36
CA VAL A 55 -2.01 -6.21 4.71
C VAL A 55 -3.10 -6.73 5.67
N ALA A 56 -2.71 -7.55 6.65
CA ALA A 56 -3.62 -8.03 7.70
C ALA A 56 -3.77 -7.05 8.87
N GLU A 57 -2.89 -6.04 8.96
CA GLU A 57 -2.73 -5.18 10.13
C GLU A 57 -3.18 -3.74 9.92
N THR A 58 -3.16 -3.26 8.67
CA THR A 58 -3.46 -1.87 8.33
C THR A 58 -4.86 -1.48 8.77
N ARG A 59 -4.99 -0.33 9.43
CA ARG A 59 -6.26 0.19 9.97
C ARG A 59 -6.39 1.68 9.70
N GLY A 60 -7.64 2.12 9.50
CA GLY A 60 -7.96 3.52 9.27
C GLY A 60 -7.66 3.99 7.86
N LEU A 61 -7.45 5.29 7.69
CA LEU A 61 -7.25 5.93 6.39
C LEU A 61 -6.09 5.32 5.58
N GLU A 62 -5.02 4.85 6.25
CA GLU A 62 -3.86 4.26 5.59
C GLU A 62 -4.18 3.00 4.78
N SER A 63 -5.27 2.34 5.13
CA SER A 63 -5.71 1.10 4.46
C SER A 63 -6.14 1.29 3.01
N VAL A 64 -6.47 2.51 2.59
CA VAL A 64 -6.91 2.80 1.21
C VAL A 64 -5.85 2.50 0.15
N PHE A 65 -4.57 2.44 0.53
CA PHE A 65 -3.45 2.12 -0.37
C PHE A 65 -2.92 0.68 -0.18
N SER A 66 -3.39 -0.03 0.84
CA SER A 66 -2.95 -1.39 1.17
C SER A 66 -4.12 -2.37 1.11
N ASN A 67 -4.83 -2.59 2.22
CA ASN A 67 -6.02 -3.42 2.27
C ASN A 67 -7.23 -2.60 2.71
N ILE A 68 -8.12 -2.32 1.79
CA ILE A 68 -9.26 -1.43 2.01
C ILE A 68 -10.19 -1.86 3.15
N ALA A 69 -10.21 -3.14 3.51
CA ALA A 69 -10.98 -3.63 4.66
C ALA A 69 -10.59 -2.95 5.98
N GLY A 70 -9.33 -2.52 6.11
CA GLY A 70 -8.84 -1.81 7.29
C GLY A 70 -9.49 -0.45 7.52
N LEU A 71 -10.12 0.14 6.50
CA LEU A 71 -10.87 1.39 6.64
C LEU A 71 -12.09 1.23 7.56
N ALA A 72 -12.66 0.03 7.68
CA ALA A 72 -13.79 -0.26 8.57
C ALA A 72 -13.51 0.00 10.06
N PHE A 73 -12.24 0.16 10.45
CA PHE A 73 -11.86 0.48 11.82
C PHE A 73 -11.89 1.99 12.14
N THR A 74 -12.08 2.83 11.15
CA THR A 74 -12.24 4.29 11.36
C THR A 74 -13.62 4.56 11.99
N LYS A 75 -13.61 5.01 13.23
CA LYS A 75 -14.85 5.28 13.98
C LYS A 75 -15.37 6.71 13.82
N ARG A 76 -14.51 7.65 13.49
CA ARG A 76 -14.80 9.08 13.38
C ARG A 76 -14.14 9.63 12.09
N THR A 77 -13.62 10.85 12.18
CA THR A 77 -12.92 11.47 11.07
C THR A 77 -11.42 11.24 11.19
N GLU A 78 -10.82 10.78 10.11
CA GLU A 78 -9.36 10.73 9.94
C GLU A 78 -8.99 11.57 8.72
N VAL A 79 -7.98 12.43 8.87
CA VAL A 79 -7.39 13.21 7.78
C VAL A 79 -5.91 12.93 7.73
N GLY A 80 -5.38 12.62 6.57
CA GLY A 80 -3.97 12.27 6.42
C GLY A 80 -3.33 12.88 5.20
N PHE A 81 -2.05 13.19 5.34
CA PHE A 81 -1.17 13.64 4.27
C PHE A 81 0.15 12.88 4.33
N SER A 82 0.68 12.51 3.18
CA SER A 82 2.01 11.90 3.07
C SER A 82 2.77 12.52 1.91
N HIS A 83 4.05 12.81 2.16
CA HIS A 83 5.02 13.25 1.17
C HIS A 83 6.15 12.24 1.07
N THR A 84 6.50 11.84 -0.15
CA THR A 84 7.58 10.88 -0.40
C THR A 84 8.57 11.46 -1.38
N GLN A 85 9.82 11.53 -0.96
CA GLN A 85 10.95 11.69 -1.88
C GLN A 85 11.31 10.31 -2.43
N TYR A 86 10.93 10.06 -3.66
CA TYR A 86 10.98 8.75 -4.27
C TYR A 86 12.28 8.56 -5.03
N LEU A 87 13.00 7.44 -4.82
CA LEU A 87 14.25 7.10 -5.52
C LEU A 87 15.27 8.24 -5.50
N VAL A 88 15.66 8.68 -4.32
CA VAL A 88 16.61 9.79 -4.14
C VAL A 88 17.91 9.52 -4.90
N GLY A 89 18.38 10.49 -5.68
CA GLY A 89 19.57 10.37 -6.53
C GLY A 89 19.31 9.84 -7.93
N SER A 90 18.03 9.68 -8.34
CA SER A 90 17.64 9.33 -9.71
C SER A 90 17.83 10.48 -10.74
N GLY A 91 18.24 11.67 -10.27
CA GLY A 91 18.46 12.86 -11.12
C GLY A 91 17.20 13.68 -11.39
N GLY A 92 16.01 13.12 -11.25
CA GLY A 92 14.76 13.77 -11.65
C GLY A 92 13.91 14.37 -10.52
N GLY A 93 14.29 14.20 -9.25
CA GLY A 93 13.52 14.76 -8.14
C GLY A 93 12.08 14.24 -8.06
N ILE A 94 11.90 12.93 -8.18
CA ILE A 94 10.57 12.30 -8.17
C ILE A 94 9.93 12.47 -6.79
N ASN A 95 8.75 13.09 -6.77
CA ASN A 95 8.00 13.34 -5.54
C ASN A 95 6.60 12.74 -5.64
N ILE A 96 6.15 12.15 -4.55
CA ILE A 96 4.79 11.62 -4.42
C ILE A 96 4.11 12.33 -3.26
N ASN A 97 2.91 12.84 -3.52
CA ASN A 97 2.03 13.42 -2.50
C ASN A 97 0.75 12.59 -2.44
N ALA A 98 0.35 12.22 -1.24
CA ALA A 98 -0.92 11.55 -1.01
C ALA A 98 -1.70 12.29 0.07
N PHE A 99 -3.00 12.43 -0.17
CA PHE A 99 -3.94 13.04 0.76
C PHE A 99 -5.17 12.15 0.87
N GLY A 100 -5.79 12.15 2.04
CA GLY A 100 -7.04 11.43 2.20
C GLY A 100 -7.83 11.90 3.41
N VAL A 101 -9.14 11.66 3.31
CA VAL A 101 -10.10 11.91 4.39
C VAL A 101 -11.00 10.69 4.49
N ALA A 102 -11.17 10.19 5.71
CA ALA A 102 -12.07 9.09 6.02
C ALA A 102 -13.07 9.51 7.10
N GLN A 103 -14.33 9.09 6.93
CA GLN A 103 -15.42 9.38 7.85
C GLN A 103 -16.18 8.10 8.21
N GLY A 104 -16.15 7.72 9.46
CA GLY A 104 -17.01 6.67 10.02
C GLY A 104 -18.45 7.13 10.09
N LEU A 105 -19.36 6.32 9.56
CA LEU A 105 -20.79 6.60 9.52
C LEU A 105 -21.51 5.80 10.61
N THR A 106 -22.10 6.52 11.56
CA THR A 106 -22.87 5.91 12.64
C THR A 106 -24.28 6.50 12.67
N TYR A 107 -25.28 5.65 12.59
CA TYR A 107 -26.68 6.04 12.75
C TYR A 107 -27.17 5.68 14.13
N LYS A 108 -27.75 6.65 14.86
CA LYS A 108 -28.40 6.41 16.14
C LYS A 108 -29.91 6.32 15.91
N ASN A 109 -30.47 5.12 16.06
CA ASN A 109 -31.91 4.93 15.99
C ASN A 109 -32.57 5.71 17.15
N LYS A 110 -33.50 6.60 16.80
CA LYS A 110 -34.14 7.49 17.79
C LYS A 110 -35.05 6.74 18.76
N GLU A 111 -35.68 5.63 18.32
CA GLU A 111 -36.62 4.86 19.13
C GLU A 111 -35.92 3.88 20.08
N THR A 112 -34.90 3.18 19.61
CA THR A 112 -34.21 2.15 20.40
C THR A 112 -32.95 2.64 21.08
N GLY A 113 -32.46 3.86 20.75
CA GLY A 113 -31.18 4.40 21.22
C GLY A 113 -29.96 3.66 20.70
N ARG A 114 -30.13 2.59 19.91
CA ARG A 114 -29.04 1.76 19.38
C ARG A 114 -28.25 2.52 18.33
N LYS A 115 -26.92 2.43 18.44
CA LYS A 115 -26.00 2.89 17.43
C LYS A 115 -25.77 1.77 16.40
N LEU A 116 -26.07 2.05 15.13
CA LEU A 116 -25.81 1.18 14.00
C LEU A 116 -24.57 1.70 13.28
N ASP A 117 -23.60 0.82 13.09
CA ASP A 117 -22.44 1.08 12.26
C ASP A 117 -22.81 0.89 10.78
N LEU A 118 -22.81 1.98 10.01
CA LEU A 118 -23.11 1.98 8.59
C LEU A 118 -21.86 1.77 7.72
N GLY A 119 -20.68 1.65 8.35
CA GLY A 119 -19.40 1.56 7.69
C GLY A 119 -18.68 2.90 7.61
N THR A 120 -17.63 2.95 6.82
CA THR A 120 -16.76 4.11 6.64
C THR A 120 -16.61 4.43 5.16
N ILE A 121 -16.73 5.70 4.83
CA ILE A 121 -16.41 6.23 3.50
C ILE A 121 -15.10 6.98 3.56
N ALA A 122 -14.33 6.98 2.47
CA ALA A 122 -13.14 7.80 2.34
C ALA A 122 -12.94 8.27 0.90
N ILE A 123 -12.20 9.36 0.78
CA ILE A 123 -11.69 9.89 -0.48
C ILE A 123 -10.19 10.02 -0.35
N SER A 124 -9.45 9.61 -1.37
CA SER A 124 -7.99 9.77 -1.43
C SER A 124 -7.55 10.35 -2.77
N VAL A 125 -6.40 11.01 -2.73
CA VAL A 125 -5.71 11.53 -3.91
C VAL A 125 -4.27 11.07 -3.83
N PHE A 126 -3.74 10.59 -4.95
CA PHE A 126 -2.34 10.29 -5.16
C PHE A 126 -1.82 11.11 -6.33
N ALA A 127 -0.71 11.78 -6.16
CA ALA A 127 -0.07 12.58 -7.19
C ALA A 127 1.44 12.33 -7.20
N MET A 128 1.96 11.88 -8.33
CA MET A 128 3.37 11.65 -8.58
C MET A 128 3.85 12.55 -9.69
N GLY A 129 4.89 13.33 -9.42
CA GLY A 129 5.54 14.24 -10.37
C GLY A 129 7.01 13.89 -10.52
N PHE A 130 7.54 14.13 -11.71
CA PHE A 130 8.92 13.81 -12.10
C PHE A 130 9.82 15.06 -12.21
N GLY A 131 9.29 16.21 -11.85
CA GLY A 131 9.97 17.49 -12.10
C GLY A 131 9.86 17.91 -13.58
N ASP A 132 10.63 18.90 -13.93
CA ASP A 132 10.67 19.46 -15.28
C ASP A 132 11.74 18.75 -16.10
N ILE A 133 11.35 18.31 -17.31
CA ILE A 133 12.21 17.61 -18.26
C ILE A 133 12.32 18.47 -19.53
N TYR A 134 13.52 18.69 -19.99
CA TYR A 134 13.74 19.41 -21.25
C TYR A 134 13.28 18.56 -22.44
N ARG A 135 12.49 19.18 -23.33
CA ARG A 135 12.13 18.54 -24.59
C ARG A 135 13.35 18.61 -25.53
N THR A 136 13.86 17.47 -25.92
CA THR A 136 14.95 17.36 -26.90
C THR A 136 14.39 17.11 -28.29
N THR A 137 15.04 17.68 -29.31
CA THR A 137 14.74 17.48 -30.73
C THR A 137 16.03 17.12 -31.48
N GLU A 138 15.92 16.71 -32.75
CA GLU A 138 17.09 16.48 -33.60
C GLU A 138 17.95 17.77 -33.77
N GLU A 139 17.30 18.93 -33.74
CA GLU A 139 17.99 20.25 -33.87
C GLU A 139 18.57 20.74 -32.55
N LEU A 140 17.95 20.32 -31.40
CA LEU A 140 18.37 20.72 -30.05
C LEU A 140 18.47 19.47 -29.15
N PRO A 141 19.47 18.60 -29.37
CA PRO A 141 19.58 17.34 -28.63
C PRO A 141 19.89 17.52 -27.14
N ASP A 142 20.52 18.60 -26.77
CA ASP A 142 20.83 18.93 -25.38
C ASP A 142 19.66 19.62 -24.65
N GLY A 143 18.59 19.95 -25.39
CA GLY A 143 17.39 20.62 -24.82
C GLY A 143 17.68 22.07 -24.38
N ASP A 144 18.83 22.64 -24.71
CA ASP A 144 19.22 23.99 -24.30
C ASP A 144 18.37 25.04 -25.03
N GLY A 145 17.57 25.79 -24.24
CA GLY A 145 16.62 26.77 -24.75
C GLY A 145 15.31 26.19 -25.30
N GLY A 146 15.10 24.88 -25.22
CA GLY A 146 13.87 24.19 -25.64
C GLY A 146 12.72 24.28 -24.64
N SER A 147 11.56 23.81 -25.05
CA SER A 147 10.39 23.72 -24.18
C SER A 147 10.58 22.62 -23.14
N ILE A 148 10.01 22.81 -21.95
CA ILE A 148 9.97 21.82 -20.86
C ILE A 148 8.62 21.13 -20.81
N PHE A 149 8.60 19.91 -20.29
CA PHE A 149 7.37 19.19 -19.93
C PHE A 149 7.55 18.47 -18.60
N SER A 150 6.44 18.24 -17.89
CA SER A 150 6.44 17.58 -16.58
C SER A 150 5.46 16.41 -16.60
N PRO A 151 5.95 15.16 -16.62
CA PRO A 151 5.08 14.00 -16.52
C PRO A 151 4.35 13.97 -15.18
N LYS A 152 3.08 13.57 -15.18
CA LYS A 152 2.24 13.46 -13.98
C LYS A 152 1.44 12.17 -14.00
N LEU A 153 1.53 11.41 -12.91
CA LEU A 153 0.78 10.18 -12.71
C LEU A 153 -0.09 10.37 -11.46
N ASN A 154 -1.40 10.39 -11.65
CA ASN A 154 -2.32 10.73 -10.58
C ASN A 154 -3.47 9.73 -10.52
N TYR A 155 -4.07 9.54 -9.34
CA TYR A 155 -5.39 8.95 -9.23
C TYR A 155 -6.18 9.53 -8.06
N ILE A 156 -7.50 9.49 -8.20
CA ILE A 156 -8.45 9.82 -7.14
C ILE A 156 -9.21 8.55 -6.82
N GLY A 157 -9.29 8.21 -5.53
CA GLY A 157 -9.99 7.04 -5.03
C GLY A 157 -11.21 7.42 -4.19
N ILE A 158 -12.30 6.68 -4.39
CA ILE A 158 -13.49 6.68 -3.53
C ILE A 158 -13.59 5.30 -2.90
N HIS A 159 -13.76 5.26 -1.59
CA HIS A 159 -13.60 4.04 -0.80
C HIS A 159 -14.78 3.84 0.14
N TYR A 160 -15.16 2.58 0.32
CA TYR A 160 -16.12 2.16 1.31
C TYR A 160 -15.70 0.87 1.98
N ALA A 161 -15.82 0.81 3.31
CA ALA A 161 -15.58 -0.41 4.06
C ALA A 161 -16.55 -0.52 5.23
N LYS A 162 -16.82 -1.78 5.62
CA LYS A 162 -17.75 -2.09 6.70
C LYS A 162 -17.30 -3.30 7.50
N SER A 163 -17.56 -3.25 8.81
CA SER A 163 -17.47 -4.40 9.70
C SER A 163 -18.78 -5.19 9.61
N PHE A 164 -18.72 -6.41 9.05
CA PHE A 164 -19.90 -7.30 8.97
C PHE A 164 -20.23 -7.92 10.33
N ASN A 165 -19.18 -8.26 11.07
CA ASN A 165 -19.26 -8.70 12.45
C ASN A 165 -17.94 -8.36 13.17
N ARG A 166 -17.75 -8.87 14.41
CA ARG A 166 -16.52 -8.63 15.18
C ARG A 166 -15.26 -9.16 14.50
N PHE A 167 -15.37 -10.17 13.64
CA PHE A 167 -14.23 -10.90 13.09
C PHE A 167 -13.96 -10.57 11.63
N ILE A 168 -14.99 -10.19 10.86
CA ILE A 168 -14.91 -10.03 9.41
C ILE A 168 -15.16 -8.57 9.04
N HIS A 169 -14.20 -8.02 8.34
CA HIS A 169 -14.22 -6.65 7.80
C HIS A 169 -13.96 -6.74 6.29
N GLY A 170 -14.66 -5.94 5.53
CA GLY A 170 -14.50 -5.91 4.08
C GLY A 170 -14.65 -4.53 3.52
N GLY A 171 -14.06 -4.29 2.37
CA GLY A 171 -14.14 -3.00 1.70
C GLY A 171 -13.91 -3.09 0.21
N VAL A 172 -14.29 -2.02 -0.46
CA VAL A 172 -14.13 -1.81 -1.90
C VAL A 172 -13.61 -0.41 -2.17
N SER A 173 -12.78 -0.29 -3.17
CA SER A 173 -12.16 0.95 -3.62
C SER A 173 -12.41 1.12 -5.11
N PHE A 174 -12.73 2.32 -5.53
CA PHE A 174 -12.89 2.71 -6.92
C PHE A 174 -11.93 3.86 -7.21
N LYS A 175 -11.03 3.68 -8.17
CA LYS A 175 -9.96 4.62 -8.51
C LYS A 175 -10.12 5.12 -9.93
N ILE A 176 -10.05 6.42 -10.12
CA ILE A 176 -9.97 7.08 -11.43
C ILE A 176 -8.49 7.41 -11.64
N VAL A 177 -7.87 6.76 -12.61
CA VAL A 177 -6.45 6.86 -12.93
C VAL A 177 -6.26 7.81 -14.09
N ASN A 178 -5.31 8.73 -13.95
CA ASN A 178 -4.92 9.68 -15.00
C ASN A 178 -3.40 9.73 -15.12
N GLU A 179 -2.90 9.52 -16.31
CA GLU A 179 -1.49 9.67 -16.66
C GLU A 179 -1.36 10.74 -17.75
N SER A 180 -0.41 11.63 -17.61
CA SER A 180 -0.10 12.63 -18.63
C SER A 180 1.41 12.79 -18.81
N ILE A 181 1.83 12.83 -20.07
CA ILE A 181 3.19 13.09 -20.47
C ILE A 181 3.18 13.97 -21.72
N SER A 182 3.71 15.20 -21.61
CA SER A 182 3.64 16.19 -22.70
C SER A 182 2.19 16.31 -23.25
N ASP A 183 2.00 15.99 -24.52
CA ASP A 183 0.75 16.12 -25.25
C ASP A 183 -0.08 14.84 -25.25
N LEU A 184 0.33 13.84 -24.44
CA LEU A 184 -0.33 12.55 -24.31
C LEU A 184 -1.04 12.41 -22.97
N ARG A 185 -2.21 11.77 -22.99
CA ARG A 185 -2.98 11.44 -21.78
C ARG A 185 -3.57 10.05 -21.87
N ALA A 186 -3.56 9.33 -20.74
CA ALA A 186 -4.27 8.08 -20.57
C ALA A 186 -5.19 8.18 -19.35
N ASN A 187 -6.42 7.70 -19.47
CA ASN A 187 -7.40 7.68 -18.40
C ASN A 187 -7.96 6.27 -18.25
N GLY A 188 -8.20 5.85 -17.02
CA GLY A 188 -8.80 4.56 -16.74
C GLY A 188 -9.40 4.46 -15.36
N ILE A 189 -9.90 3.28 -15.07
CA ILE A 189 -10.60 2.96 -13.85
C ILE A 189 -9.97 1.69 -13.27
N ALA A 190 -9.70 1.69 -11.97
CA ALA A 190 -9.24 0.53 -11.23
C ALA A 190 -10.13 0.29 -10.00
N ILE A 191 -10.30 -0.96 -9.64
CA ILE A 191 -11.10 -1.41 -8.49
C ILE A 191 -10.21 -2.25 -7.59
N ASP A 192 -10.29 -2.01 -6.27
CA ASP A 192 -9.68 -2.87 -5.26
C ASP A 192 -10.78 -3.46 -4.37
N VAL A 193 -10.55 -4.69 -3.93
CA VAL A 193 -11.40 -5.38 -2.95
C VAL A 193 -10.51 -5.95 -1.86
N GLY A 194 -10.94 -5.82 -0.61
CA GLY A 194 -10.18 -6.32 0.51
C GLY A 194 -11.05 -6.93 1.60
N VAL A 195 -10.47 -7.92 2.28
CA VAL A 195 -11.08 -8.56 3.44
C VAL A 195 -10.02 -8.70 4.53
N GLN A 196 -10.43 -8.47 5.78
CA GLN A 196 -9.65 -8.78 6.97
C GLN A 196 -10.46 -9.66 7.91
N TYR A 197 -9.84 -10.71 8.42
CA TYR A 197 -10.37 -11.60 9.44
C TYR A 197 -9.53 -11.50 10.70
N LEU A 198 -10.19 -11.23 11.82
CA LEU A 198 -9.58 -11.09 13.14
C LEU A 198 -9.99 -12.26 14.02
N ALA A 199 -9.04 -12.85 14.73
CA ALA A 199 -9.26 -13.96 15.63
C ALA A 199 -8.48 -13.81 16.93
N GLY A 200 -8.88 -14.62 17.92
CA GLY A 200 -8.28 -14.63 19.24
C GLY A 200 -8.97 -13.72 20.24
N PRO A 201 -8.63 -13.85 21.53
CA PRO A 201 -9.31 -13.15 22.64
C PRO A 201 -9.16 -11.63 22.54
N TYR A 202 -8.05 -11.14 22.00
CA TYR A 202 -7.71 -9.73 21.86
C TYR A 202 -7.55 -9.32 20.39
N GLU A 203 -8.17 -10.07 19.46
CA GLU A 203 -8.00 -9.86 18.01
C GLU A 203 -6.51 -9.89 17.58
N ASN A 204 -5.75 -10.72 18.27
CA ASN A 204 -4.30 -10.76 18.13
C ASN A 204 -3.80 -11.59 16.94
N PHE A 205 -4.63 -12.44 16.36
CA PHE A 205 -4.34 -13.15 15.10
C PHE A 205 -5.19 -12.56 13.98
N LYS A 206 -4.56 -12.23 12.86
CA LYS A 206 -5.21 -11.55 11.75
C LYS A 206 -4.79 -12.14 10.42
N ILE A 207 -5.73 -12.21 9.52
CA ILE A 207 -5.54 -12.60 8.13
C ILE A 207 -6.08 -11.45 7.27
N GLY A 208 -5.33 -11.06 6.26
CA GLY A 208 -5.76 -10.06 5.27
C GLY A 208 -5.61 -10.62 3.86
N VAL A 209 -6.60 -10.39 3.03
CA VAL A 209 -6.57 -10.69 1.60
C VAL A 209 -7.00 -9.43 0.86
N THR A 210 -6.27 -9.05 -0.15
CA THR A 210 -6.63 -7.93 -1.01
C THR A 210 -6.33 -8.25 -2.47
N LEU A 211 -7.23 -7.84 -3.33
CA LEU A 211 -7.11 -7.88 -4.77
C LEU A 211 -7.16 -6.43 -5.26
N GLN A 212 -6.08 -5.97 -5.89
CA GLN A 212 -5.90 -4.56 -6.21
C GLN A 212 -5.71 -4.34 -7.70
N ASN A 213 -6.07 -3.14 -8.14
CA ASN A 213 -5.86 -2.62 -9.49
C ASN A 213 -6.51 -3.46 -10.59
N LEU A 214 -7.68 -4.04 -10.31
CA LEU A 214 -8.51 -4.65 -11.34
C LEU A 214 -9.17 -3.55 -12.18
N GLY A 215 -8.98 -3.54 -13.49
CA GLY A 215 -9.58 -2.50 -14.32
C GLY A 215 -9.48 -2.77 -15.80
N VAL A 216 -9.92 -1.79 -16.57
CA VAL A 216 -9.87 -1.85 -18.03
C VAL A 216 -8.49 -1.40 -18.52
N PRO A 217 -8.00 -1.96 -19.63
CA PRO A 217 -6.75 -1.52 -20.25
C PRO A 217 -6.78 -0.02 -20.59
N LEU A 218 -5.63 0.62 -20.42
CA LEU A 218 -5.41 2.03 -20.73
C LEU A 218 -4.76 2.19 -22.11
N SER A 219 -4.99 3.33 -22.74
CA SER A 219 -4.23 3.74 -23.93
C SER A 219 -3.96 5.24 -23.89
N TYR A 220 -2.79 5.64 -24.36
CA TYR A 220 -2.48 7.05 -24.54
C TYR A 220 -3.18 7.62 -25.77
N LYS A 221 -3.66 8.86 -25.64
CA LYS A 221 -4.29 9.64 -26.72
C LYS A 221 -3.71 11.05 -26.68
N GLY A 222 -3.65 11.69 -27.84
CA GLY A 222 -3.20 13.07 -27.97
C GLY A 222 -2.31 13.30 -29.20
N ASP A 223 -1.94 14.55 -29.41
CA ASP A 223 -1.21 14.95 -30.62
C ASP A 223 0.22 14.41 -30.68
N GLY A 224 0.81 14.03 -29.54
CA GLY A 224 2.15 13.48 -29.45
C GLY A 224 2.35 12.14 -30.17
N ILE A 225 1.28 11.45 -30.59
CA ILE A 225 1.35 10.22 -31.41
C ILE A 225 1.06 10.50 -32.89
N SER A 226 0.85 11.75 -33.28
CA SER A 226 0.59 12.12 -34.65
C SER A 226 1.91 12.31 -35.41
N ILE A 227 2.03 11.66 -36.56
CA ILE A 227 3.17 11.78 -37.47
C ILE A 227 2.75 12.56 -38.68
N ARG A 228 3.49 13.63 -39.01
CA ARG A 228 3.32 14.32 -40.28
C ARG A 228 4.17 13.65 -41.34
N ALA A 229 3.52 13.08 -42.34
CA ALA A 229 4.21 12.44 -43.44
C ALA A 229 3.76 13.01 -44.79
N LYS A 230 4.71 13.15 -45.71
CA LYS A 230 4.43 13.54 -47.08
C LYS A 230 4.17 12.27 -47.88
N ARG A 231 3.01 12.17 -48.51
CA ARG A 231 2.72 11.06 -49.41
C ARG A 231 3.57 11.21 -50.69
N GLU A 232 4.24 10.14 -51.05
CA GLU A 232 5.04 10.08 -52.27
C GLU A 232 4.20 10.45 -53.48
N GLY A 233 4.71 11.33 -54.34
CA GLY A 233 4.00 11.84 -55.54
C GLY A 233 3.00 12.99 -55.29
N THR A 234 2.91 13.47 -54.04
CA THR A 234 2.02 14.63 -53.73
C THR A 234 2.77 15.75 -53.01
N LYS A 235 2.29 17.00 -53.16
CA LYS A 235 2.82 18.15 -52.40
C LYS A 235 2.18 18.30 -51.01
N TYR A 236 1.20 17.47 -50.68
CA TYR A 236 0.43 17.60 -49.44
C TYR A 236 1.10 16.84 -48.30
N VAL A 237 1.20 17.48 -47.16
CA VAL A 237 1.59 16.86 -45.88
C VAL A 237 0.30 16.43 -45.19
N ALA A 238 0.16 15.15 -44.87
CA ALA A 238 -0.96 14.62 -44.11
C ALA A 238 -0.50 14.24 -42.70
N SER A 239 -1.35 14.44 -41.72
CA SER A 239 -1.13 13.98 -40.36
C SER A 239 -1.73 12.57 -40.23
N PHE A 240 -0.92 11.64 -39.77
CA PHE A 240 -1.33 10.25 -39.50
C PHE A 240 -1.21 9.99 -38.00
N GLU A 241 -2.25 9.47 -37.40
CA GLU A 241 -2.22 9.02 -36.01
C GLU A 241 -1.59 7.63 -35.95
N HIS A 242 -0.53 7.49 -35.13
CA HIS A 242 0.11 6.20 -34.93
C HIS A 242 -0.81 5.33 -34.06
N ARG A 243 -0.99 4.06 -34.45
CA ARG A 243 -1.83 3.12 -33.72
C ARG A 243 -1.22 2.79 -32.37
N GLN A 244 -1.93 3.13 -31.30
CA GLN A 244 -1.54 2.83 -29.92
C GLN A 244 -2.03 1.45 -29.51
N ALA A 245 -1.16 0.68 -28.82
CA ALA A 245 -1.57 -0.53 -28.13
C ALA A 245 -2.13 -0.19 -26.75
N ASN A 246 -3.13 -0.93 -26.33
CA ASN A 246 -3.63 -0.87 -24.97
C ASN A 246 -2.64 -1.56 -24.03
N TYR A 247 -2.49 -1.07 -22.80
CA TYR A 247 -1.72 -1.71 -21.76
C TYR A 247 -2.58 -1.99 -20.53
N GLU A 248 -2.31 -3.13 -19.91
CA GLU A 248 -3.07 -3.65 -18.78
C GLU A 248 -2.67 -2.92 -17.48
N LEU A 249 -3.60 -2.90 -16.51
CA LEU A 249 -3.29 -2.43 -15.16
C LEU A 249 -2.54 -3.50 -14.37
N PRO A 250 -1.66 -3.10 -13.43
CA PRO A 250 -0.83 -4.04 -12.67
C PRO A 250 -1.63 -4.68 -11.53
N ALA A 251 -2.44 -5.70 -11.86
CA ALA A 251 -3.26 -6.42 -10.89
C ALA A 251 -2.40 -7.19 -9.88
N LEU A 252 -2.73 -7.07 -8.60
CA LEU A 252 -2.07 -7.73 -7.48
C LEU A 252 -3.08 -8.51 -6.63
N LEU A 253 -2.70 -9.73 -6.26
CA LEU A 253 -3.34 -10.48 -5.18
C LEU A 253 -2.37 -10.57 -4.01
N THR A 254 -2.73 -10.02 -2.86
CA THR A 254 -1.89 -10.08 -1.67
C THR A 254 -2.61 -10.79 -0.53
N VAL A 255 -1.93 -11.76 0.07
CA VAL A 255 -2.36 -12.46 1.28
C VAL A 255 -1.40 -12.17 2.40
N GLY A 256 -1.89 -11.72 3.54
CA GLY A 256 -1.08 -11.39 4.70
C GLY A 256 -1.57 -12.05 5.98
N LEU A 257 -0.63 -12.30 6.88
CA LEU A 257 -0.85 -12.82 8.22
C LEU A 257 -0.16 -11.89 9.23
N SER A 258 -0.77 -11.67 10.38
CA SER A 258 -0.11 -10.98 11.48
C SER A 258 -0.52 -11.53 12.84
N TYR A 259 0.38 -11.38 13.81
CA TYR A 259 0.15 -11.79 15.18
C TYR A 259 0.71 -10.76 16.17
N ASP A 260 -0.13 -10.36 17.15
CA ASP A 260 0.24 -9.43 18.21
C ASP A 260 0.60 -10.18 19.49
N PHE A 261 1.78 -9.88 20.02
CA PHE A 261 2.18 -10.22 21.38
C PHE A 261 1.91 -8.99 22.26
N LEU A 262 0.96 -9.12 23.19
CA LEU A 262 0.47 -8.02 24.02
C LEU A 262 0.97 -8.17 25.45
N VAL A 263 1.55 -7.11 26.00
CA VAL A 263 1.93 -7.01 27.40
C VAL A 263 1.15 -5.86 28.03
N PHE A 264 0.33 -6.19 29.00
CA PHE A 264 -0.47 -5.21 29.76
C PHE A 264 0.29 -4.79 31.02
N ALA A 265 0.09 -3.54 31.47
CA ALA A 265 0.76 -2.99 32.65
C ALA A 265 -0.12 -3.03 33.91
N GLY A 266 0.51 -2.84 35.08
CA GLY A 266 -0.18 -2.68 36.36
C GLY A 266 -0.94 -3.91 36.81
N GLU A 267 -2.11 -3.73 37.40
CA GLU A 267 -2.98 -4.78 37.90
C GLU A 267 -3.41 -5.77 36.81
N TYR A 268 -3.58 -5.27 35.59
CA TYR A 268 -3.92 -6.08 34.43
C TYR A 268 -2.87 -7.15 34.09
N GLN A 269 -1.61 -6.99 34.51
CA GLN A 269 -0.57 -7.99 34.28
C GLN A 269 -0.82 -9.27 35.06
N LYS A 270 -1.40 -9.14 36.27
CA LYS A 270 -1.67 -10.24 37.20
C LYS A 270 -3.00 -10.94 36.92
N MET A 271 -3.91 -10.31 36.19
CA MET A 271 -5.23 -10.85 35.87
C MET A 271 -5.20 -12.09 34.99
N SER A 272 -6.14 -12.98 35.15
CA SER A 272 -6.36 -14.13 34.26
C SER A 272 -6.78 -13.66 32.85
N LYS A 273 -6.78 -14.55 31.88
CA LYS A 273 -7.25 -14.21 30.53
C LYS A 273 -8.76 -13.94 30.51
N GLU A 274 -9.48 -14.68 31.33
CA GLU A 274 -10.92 -14.58 31.48
C GLU A 274 -11.30 -13.23 32.10
N ASP A 275 -10.60 -12.79 33.16
CA ASP A 275 -10.84 -11.52 33.83
C ASP A 275 -10.51 -10.34 32.92
N LYS A 276 -9.39 -10.39 32.18
CA LYS A 276 -9.03 -9.37 31.17
C LYS A 276 -10.07 -9.24 30.07
N LYS A 277 -10.72 -10.36 29.71
CA LYS A 277 -11.80 -10.36 28.72
C LYS A 277 -13.10 -9.82 29.31
N ALA A 278 -13.39 -10.12 30.58
CA ALA A 278 -14.56 -9.60 31.30
C ALA A 278 -14.48 -8.08 31.47
N GLU A 279 -13.28 -7.52 31.70
CA GLU A 279 -13.07 -6.07 31.74
C GLU A 279 -13.06 -5.39 30.36
N GLY A 280 -13.23 -6.14 29.28
CA GLY A 280 -13.29 -5.59 27.92
C GLY A 280 -11.98 -5.01 27.41
N LEU A 281 -10.83 -5.43 27.96
CA LEU A 281 -9.50 -4.99 27.51
C LEU A 281 -9.28 -5.31 26.04
N THR A 282 -8.80 -4.30 25.33
CA THR A 282 -8.53 -4.38 23.90
C THR A 282 -7.03 -4.30 23.61
N ARG A 283 -6.66 -4.49 22.36
CA ARG A 283 -5.29 -4.31 21.86
C ARG A 283 -4.71 -2.92 22.17
N SER A 284 -5.55 -1.89 22.15
CA SER A 284 -5.13 -0.50 22.42
C SER A 284 -4.76 -0.23 23.87
N ASP A 285 -5.14 -1.12 24.79
CA ASP A 285 -4.86 -0.99 26.22
C ASP A 285 -3.54 -1.67 26.62
N ALA A 286 -2.89 -2.36 25.69
CA ALA A 286 -1.58 -2.94 25.91
C ALA A 286 -0.51 -1.86 26.06
N MET A 287 0.33 -2.00 27.09
CA MET A 287 1.47 -1.10 27.30
C MET A 287 2.55 -1.32 26.26
N HIS A 288 2.88 -2.58 26.02
CA HIS A 288 3.83 -2.97 24.98
C HIS A 288 3.17 -3.94 24.01
N ARG A 289 3.39 -3.74 22.74
CA ARG A 289 2.93 -4.62 21.66
C ARG A 289 4.08 -4.93 20.73
N ILE A 290 4.27 -6.21 20.42
CA ILE A 290 5.13 -6.65 19.34
C ILE A 290 4.24 -7.33 18.31
N THR A 291 4.20 -6.80 17.11
CA THR A 291 3.45 -7.36 15.99
C THR A 291 4.43 -7.97 15.01
N LEU A 292 4.25 -9.25 14.70
CA LEU A 292 4.92 -9.92 13.59
C LEU A 292 3.94 -9.96 12.42
N ALA A 293 4.38 -9.57 11.24
CA ALA A 293 3.58 -9.59 10.02
C ALA A 293 4.36 -10.22 8.88
N GLY A 294 3.61 -10.85 7.98
CA GLY A 294 4.15 -11.37 6.75
C GLY A 294 3.11 -11.34 5.64
N SER A 295 3.53 -11.11 4.42
CA SER A 295 2.66 -11.13 3.25
C SER A 295 3.31 -11.79 2.05
N PHE A 296 2.46 -12.39 1.23
CA PHE A 296 2.76 -12.89 -0.09
C PHE A 296 1.96 -12.09 -1.10
N THR A 297 2.62 -11.57 -2.12
CA THR A 297 2.00 -10.81 -3.21
C THR A 297 2.26 -11.51 -4.53
N ALA A 298 1.20 -12.03 -5.13
CA ALA A 298 1.20 -12.54 -6.50
C ALA A 298 1.00 -11.37 -7.47
N ASN A 299 1.95 -11.17 -8.38
CA ASN A 299 1.91 -10.10 -9.36
C ASN A 299 1.61 -10.68 -10.75
N ALA A 300 0.51 -10.25 -11.37
CA ALA A 300 0.09 -10.74 -12.68
C ALA A 300 1.11 -10.42 -13.80
N TYR A 301 1.99 -9.45 -13.61
CA TYR A 301 2.93 -8.93 -14.63
C TYR A 301 4.38 -8.88 -14.15
N SER A 302 4.73 -9.59 -13.08
CA SER A 302 6.09 -9.66 -12.55
C SER A 302 6.24 -10.89 -11.68
N ARG A 303 7.36 -10.99 -10.98
CA ARG A 303 7.59 -12.04 -9.99
C ARG A 303 6.83 -11.78 -8.71
N ASP A 304 6.58 -12.86 -7.98
CA ASP A 304 5.99 -12.79 -6.64
C ASP A 304 6.92 -12.16 -5.63
N ASN A 305 6.33 -11.44 -4.68
CA ASN A 305 7.04 -10.80 -3.60
C ASN A 305 6.63 -11.38 -2.24
N PHE A 306 7.61 -11.54 -1.34
CA PHE A 306 7.42 -11.91 0.05
C PHE A 306 7.91 -10.78 0.92
N ALA A 307 7.07 -10.31 1.84
CA ALA A 307 7.47 -9.30 2.80
C ALA A 307 7.29 -9.84 4.22
N ILE A 308 8.25 -9.55 5.08
CA ILE A 308 8.20 -9.83 6.52
C ILE A 308 8.50 -8.55 7.27
N GLY A 309 7.90 -8.40 8.43
CA GLY A 309 8.14 -7.22 9.26
C GLY A 309 7.77 -7.41 10.71
N VAL A 310 8.36 -6.56 11.53
CA VAL A 310 8.11 -6.46 12.94
C VAL A 310 7.76 -5.01 13.30
N GLU A 311 6.75 -4.82 14.13
CA GLU A 311 6.41 -3.53 14.72
C GLU A 311 6.47 -3.67 16.25
N TYR A 312 7.22 -2.79 16.91
CA TYR A 312 7.13 -2.58 18.34
C TYR A 312 6.30 -1.34 18.61
N GLY A 313 5.27 -1.45 19.43
CA GLY A 313 4.41 -0.37 19.86
C GLY A 313 4.49 -0.16 21.37
N PHE A 314 4.75 1.07 21.80
CA PHE A 314 4.63 1.52 23.19
C PHE A 314 3.37 2.35 23.34
N MET A 315 2.35 1.75 23.95
CA MET A 315 1.01 2.35 24.03
C MET A 315 0.56 2.87 22.65
N LYS A 316 0.08 4.12 22.59
CA LYS A 316 -0.27 4.85 21.36
C LYS A 316 0.73 5.98 21.02
N TYR A 317 1.83 6.07 21.77
CA TYR A 317 2.76 7.19 21.66
C TYR A 317 3.90 6.92 20.67
N LEU A 318 4.44 5.70 20.68
CA LEU A 318 5.60 5.36 19.86
C LEU A 318 5.40 4.02 19.17
N GLN A 319 5.72 3.96 17.88
CA GLN A 319 5.76 2.72 17.14
C GLN A 319 7.04 2.71 16.28
N ILE A 320 7.79 1.63 16.35
CA ILE A 320 9.02 1.43 15.58
C ILE A 320 8.81 0.19 14.73
N ARG A 321 9.21 0.25 13.47
CA ARG A 321 9.01 -0.82 12.49
C ARG A 321 10.28 -1.12 11.75
N ALA A 322 10.41 -2.39 11.39
CA ALA A 322 11.39 -2.85 10.43
C ALA A 322 10.75 -3.91 9.55
N GLY A 323 11.12 -3.92 8.30
CA GLY A 323 10.65 -4.90 7.33
C GLY A 323 11.71 -5.27 6.32
N TYR A 324 11.46 -6.38 5.63
CA TYR A 324 12.32 -6.87 4.56
C TYR A 324 11.47 -7.44 3.43
N LEU A 325 11.75 -7.02 2.20
CA LEU A 325 11.09 -7.50 0.99
C LEU A 325 12.02 -8.41 0.21
N ILE A 326 11.51 -9.58 -0.15
CA ILE A 326 12.20 -10.60 -0.94
C ILE A 326 11.36 -10.89 -2.18
N GLN A 327 11.98 -11.02 -3.33
CA GLN A 327 11.33 -11.48 -4.55
C GLN A 327 11.61 -12.95 -4.78
N SER A 328 10.69 -13.68 -5.40
CA SER A 328 10.84 -15.10 -5.71
C SER A 328 12.06 -15.37 -6.60
N PHE A 329 12.77 -16.49 -6.32
CA PHE A 329 13.94 -16.89 -7.09
C PHE A 329 13.53 -17.61 -8.37
N GLU A 330 14.28 -17.42 -9.45
CA GLU A 330 14.08 -18.16 -10.69
C GLU A 330 15.12 -19.27 -10.83
N LYS A 331 14.65 -20.46 -11.21
CA LYS A 331 15.50 -21.57 -11.60
C LYS A 331 15.44 -21.69 -13.14
N ARG A 332 16.54 -21.41 -13.83
CA ARG A 332 16.66 -21.66 -15.27
C ARG A 332 17.57 -22.86 -15.54
N LYS A 333 17.17 -23.70 -16.49
CA LYS A 333 18.07 -24.69 -17.07
C LYS A 333 18.92 -24.01 -18.13
N ILE A 334 20.21 -23.83 -17.85
CA ILE A 334 21.20 -23.39 -18.84
C ILE A 334 22.19 -24.53 -19.00
N GLU A 335 22.39 -24.98 -20.22
CA GLU A 335 23.30 -26.11 -20.54
C GLU A 335 23.02 -27.36 -19.71
N GLY A 336 21.75 -27.69 -19.51
CA GLY A 336 21.35 -28.89 -18.75
C GLY A 336 21.48 -28.77 -17.23
N LYS A 337 22.06 -27.67 -16.69
CA LYS A 337 22.22 -27.43 -15.26
C LYS A 337 21.19 -26.41 -14.76
N ASN A 338 20.57 -26.72 -13.61
CA ASN A 338 19.70 -25.77 -12.93
C ASN A 338 20.55 -24.63 -12.31
N LYS A 339 20.51 -23.45 -12.90
CA LYS A 339 21.08 -22.23 -12.29
C LYS A 339 19.97 -21.45 -11.60
N VAL A 340 20.20 -21.06 -10.35
CA VAL A 340 19.33 -20.17 -9.60
C VAL A 340 19.75 -18.74 -9.88
N PHE A 341 18.87 -17.97 -10.49
CA PHE A 341 19.09 -16.54 -10.71
C PHE A 341 18.37 -15.77 -9.63
N ALA A 342 19.14 -15.11 -8.79
CA ALA A 342 18.66 -14.12 -7.84
C ALA A 342 18.53 -12.73 -8.51
N ASN A 343 18.26 -12.68 -9.82
CA ASN A 343 18.10 -11.40 -10.51
C ASN A 343 16.92 -10.65 -9.91
N GLN A 344 17.25 -9.51 -9.37
CA GLN A 344 16.34 -8.60 -8.73
C GLN A 344 15.68 -7.74 -9.81
N ASP A 345 14.48 -8.12 -10.23
CA ASP A 345 13.72 -7.33 -11.22
C ASP A 345 13.06 -6.10 -10.57
N SER A 346 12.94 -6.08 -9.24
CA SER A 346 12.43 -4.96 -8.48
C SER A 346 13.57 -4.23 -7.76
N PHE A 347 13.60 -2.92 -7.87
CA PHE A 347 14.54 -2.08 -7.14
C PHE A 347 14.18 -1.87 -5.66
N TYR A 348 12.99 -2.27 -5.24
CA TYR A 348 12.52 -2.18 -3.85
C TYR A 348 12.84 -3.40 -2.97
N LEU A 349 13.77 -4.22 -3.37
CA LEU A 349 14.18 -5.37 -2.56
C LEU A 349 15.09 -4.93 -1.43
N GLY A 350 14.89 -5.53 -0.26
CA GLY A 350 15.74 -5.28 0.88
C GLY A 350 15.02 -4.69 2.09
N PRO A 351 15.77 -4.06 2.99
CA PRO A 351 15.27 -3.57 4.25
C PRO A 351 14.47 -2.27 4.14
N SER A 352 13.56 -2.10 5.08
CA SER A 352 12.88 -0.84 5.37
C SER A 352 12.80 -0.63 6.87
N ALA A 353 12.72 0.62 7.30
CA ALA A 353 12.53 0.98 8.70
C ALA A 353 11.60 2.19 8.80
N GLY A 354 10.86 2.30 9.89
CA GLY A 354 9.97 3.43 10.12
C GLY A 354 9.67 3.66 11.60
N VAL A 355 9.29 4.88 11.90
CA VAL A 355 8.90 5.32 13.23
C VAL A 355 7.63 6.15 13.14
N SER A 356 6.73 5.96 14.11
CA SER A 356 5.54 6.80 14.29
C SER A 356 5.50 7.34 15.69
N VAL A 357 5.20 8.62 15.81
CA VAL A 357 5.00 9.32 17.10
C VAL A 357 3.56 9.79 17.18
N GLY A 358 2.87 9.36 18.21
CA GLY A 358 1.48 9.75 18.48
C GLY A 358 1.39 10.79 19.57
N VAL A 359 0.88 11.97 19.24
CA VAL A 359 0.66 13.07 20.17
C VAL A 359 -0.83 13.17 20.49
N PRO A 360 -1.26 12.90 21.74
CA PRO A 360 -2.66 13.08 22.12
C PRO A 360 -2.98 14.59 22.16
N LEU A 361 -4.04 14.99 21.44
CA LEU A 361 -4.48 16.38 21.38
C LEU A 361 -5.48 16.73 22.50
N THR A 362 -6.06 15.71 23.13
CA THR A 362 -7.07 15.90 24.18
C THR A 362 -6.60 15.30 25.51
N LYS A 363 -6.80 16.00 26.62
CA LYS A 363 -6.50 15.48 27.97
C LYS A 363 -7.35 14.26 28.31
N LYS A 364 -6.74 13.25 28.96
CA LYS A 364 -7.43 12.07 29.49
C LYS A 364 -8.71 12.47 30.24
N GLY A 365 -9.87 11.89 29.87
CA GLY A 365 -11.13 12.07 30.59
C GLY A 365 -12.26 12.77 29.83
N LYS A 366 -11.99 13.47 28.74
CA LYS A 366 -13.04 14.07 27.91
C LYS A 366 -13.26 13.22 26.66
N GLY A 367 -13.96 12.13 26.70
CA GLY A 367 -14.53 11.30 25.62
C GLY A 367 -14.03 11.37 24.15
N ASN A 368 -13.14 12.30 23.83
CA ASN A 368 -12.55 12.54 22.51
C ASN A 368 -11.07 12.15 22.55
N ASN A 369 -10.75 10.95 22.04
CA ASN A 369 -9.36 10.50 21.85
C ASN A 369 -8.77 11.09 20.55
N GLN A 370 -8.66 12.41 20.48
CA GLN A 370 -8.01 13.06 19.34
C GLN A 370 -6.50 12.84 19.40
N GLN A 371 -5.91 12.51 18.28
CA GLN A 371 -4.49 12.21 18.18
C GLN A 371 -3.91 12.71 16.87
N LEU A 372 -2.71 13.31 16.95
CA LEU A 372 -1.86 13.57 15.81
C LEU A 372 -0.81 12.45 15.74
N LEU A 373 -0.69 11.83 14.60
CA LEU A 373 0.37 10.86 14.27
C LEU A 373 1.34 11.50 13.28
N ILE A 374 2.62 11.40 13.60
CA ILE A 374 3.72 11.83 12.74
C ILE A 374 4.52 10.58 12.40
N ASP A 375 4.62 10.29 11.13
CA ASP A 375 5.26 9.08 10.62
C ASP A 375 6.48 9.44 9.78
N TYR A 376 7.55 8.69 9.94
CA TYR A 376 8.69 8.72 9.06
C TYR A 376 9.10 7.30 8.70
N ALA A 377 9.47 7.09 7.44
CA ALA A 377 10.03 5.82 7.00
C ALA A 377 11.12 6.01 5.96
N TYR A 378 12.03 5.06 5.94
CA TYR A 378 13.05 4.90 4.92
C TYR A 378 12.94 3.51 4.30
N ARG A 379 12.96 3.44 2.97
CA ARG A 379 12.97 2.21 2.22
C ARG A 379 14.20 2.15 1.34
N PHE A 380 14.99 1.13 1.54
CA PHE A 380 16.20 0.87 0.75
C PHE A 380 15.86 0.55 -0.70
N THR A 381 16.73 0.94 -1.62
CA THR A 381 16.68 0.56 -3.04
C THR A 381 18.06 0.19 -3.54
N ASN A 382 18.15 -0.75 -4.48
CA ASN A 382 19.45 -1.30 -4.92
C ASN A 382 20.31 -0.31 -5.72
N TYR A 383 19.67 0.59 -6.48
CA TYR A 383 20.37 1.43 -7.46
C TYR A 383 20.41 2.91 -7.07
N TRP A 384 19.56 3.34 -6.14
CA TRP A 384 19.44 4.72 -5.69
C TRP A 384 19.63 4.82 -4.17
N LYS A 385 19.67 6.04 -3.66
CA LYS A 385 19.82 6.32 -2.22
C LYS A 385 18.57 6.02 -1.39
N GLY A 386 17.66 5.21 -1.91
CA GLY A 386 16.42 4.86 -1.21
C GLY A 386 15.29 5.87 -1.43
N SER A 387 14.24 5.71 -0.63
CA SER A 387 13.07 6.60 -0.64
C SER A 387 12.74 7.01 0.80
N HIS A 388 12.43 8.29 1.00
CA HIS A 388 12.05 8.86 2.28
C HIS A 388 10.56 9.19 2.28
N TYR A 389 9.86 8.78 3.31
CA TYR A 389 8.43 8.97 3.48
C TYR A 389 8.17 9.77 4.76
N ILE A 390 7.36 10.81 4.67
CA ILE A 390 6.91 11.62 5.80
C ILE A 390 5.39 11.64 5.77
N GLY A 391 4.75 11.27 6.87
CA GLY A 391 3.30 11.22 6.99
C GLY A 391 2.80 12.02 8.19
N LEU A 392 1.63 12.63 8.03
CA LEU A 392 0.88 13.29 9.08
C LEU A 392 -0.55 12.77 9.05
N LYS A 393 -1.08 12.32 10.21
CA LYS A 393 -2.46 11.87 10.31
C LYS A 393 -3.13 12.44 11.55
N PHE A 394 -4.29 13.04 11.35
CA PHE A 394 -5.16 13.52 12.40
C PHE A 394 -6.33 12.54 12.58
N CYS A 395 -6.51 12.04 13.79
CA CYS A 395 -7.66 11.27 14.21
C CYS A 395 -8.50 12.16 15.14
N LEU A 396 -9.72 12.51 14.73
CA LEU A 396 -10.61 13.47 15.41
C LEU A 396 -11.71 12.77 16.20
#